data_4734c396f73641d43a9e437e1aca378b
#
_entry.id   4734c396f73641d43a9e437e1aca378b
#
_cell.length_a   1.000
_cell.length_b   1.000
_cell.length_c   1.000
_cell.angle_alpha   90.00
_cell.angle_beta   90.00
_cell.angle_gamma   90.00
#
_symmetry.space_group_name_H-M   'P 1'
#
loop_
_entity.id
_entity.type
_entity.pdbx_description
1 polymer ?
#
loop_
_entity_poly.entity_id
_entity_poly.type
_entity_poly.pdbx_seq_one_letter_code
_entity_poly.pdbx_strand_id
1 'polypeptide(L)'
;MGFCDKIALVMEMDRVILIKYGELSTKKANRNFFINTLYNNVKNKLSKYNVKISKDRARMYIEFKDSELEDIKKIIDKIFGIHMYHIAYIVDTNSDDICNKTMEILKNINFSTFKVETKRSYKSFPQDSMEFSKSLGGFILKNIKNVKVDVHNPEILVQVEIREGHSYIYLNSYHGAGGYPVGTQPKGMLMLSG
;
A
#
# COMPACT_ATOMS: atom_id res chain seq x y z
N MET A 1 -30.01 -5.03 12.62
CA MET A 1 -28.58 -5.05 12.36
C MET A 1 -27.88 -4.57 13.62
N GLY A 2 -27.33 -5.49 14.39
CA GLY A 2 -26.85 -5.24 15.74
C GLY A 2 -25.44 -4.64 15.73
N PHE A 3 -25.10 -3.98 16.83
CA PHE A 3 -23.80 -3.38 17.11
C PHE A 3 -22.64 -4.41 16.98
N CYS A 4 -22.92 -5.69 17.17
CA CYS A 4 -21.99 -6.81 17.04
C CYS A 4 -21.57 -7.06 15.57
N ASP A 5 -22.49 -6.85 14.60
CA ASP A 5 -22.18 -7.05 13.17
C ASP A 5 -21.27 -5.96 12.62
N LYS A 6 -21.30 -4.75 13.18
CA LYS A 6 -20.38 -3.67 12.81
C LYS A 6 -18.97 -3.90 13.36
N ILE A 7 -18.84 -4.48 14.55
CA ILE A 7 -17.53 -4.79 15.15
C ILE A 7 -16.88 -5.95 14.41
N ALA A 8 -17.62 -6.98 14.03
CA ALA A 8 -17.09 -8.10 13.23
C ALA A 8 -16.66 -7.65 11.83
N LEU A 9 -17.40 -6.70 11.21
CA LEU A 9 -17.05 -6.15 9.89
C LEU A 9 -15.79 -5.25 9.94
N VAL A 10 -15.52 -4.61 11.08
CA VAL A 10 -14.33 -3.76 11.28
C VAL A 10 -13.06 -4.60 11.52
N MET A 11 -13.19 -5.80 12.09
CA MET A 11 -12.03 -6.70 12.34
C MET A 11 -11.54 -7.44 11.08
N GLU A 12 -12.30 -7.47 9.99
CA GLU A 12 -11.94 -8.19 8.76
C GLU A 12 -11.23 -7.34 7.70
N MET A 13 -11.07 -6.01 7.90
CA MET A 13 -10.55 -5.08 6.91
C MET A 13 -9.38 -4.21 7.40
N ASP A 14 -8.46 -4.82 8.17
CA ASP A 14 -7.26 -4.11 8.63
C ASP A 14 -6.22 -3.88 7.52
N ARG A 15 -6.42 -4.45 6.33
CA ARG A 15 -5.46 -4.39 5.23
C ARG A 15 -6.07 -3.86 3.94
N VAL A 16 -5.24 -3.15 3.18
CA VAL A 16 -5.60 -2.59 1.87
C VAL A 16 -4.42 -2.73 0.91
N ILE A 17 -4.72 -2.95 -0.36
CA ILE A 17 -3.69 -2.86 -1.39
C ILE A 17 -3.61 -1.41 -1.86
N LEU A 18 -2.43 -0.82 -1.73
CA LEU A 18 -2.10 0.54 -2.17
C LEU A 18 -1.36 0.48 -3.51
N ILE A 19 -1.97 0.91 -4.60
CA ILE A 19 -1.30 1.01 -5.89
C ILE A 19 -0.80 2.44 -6.08
N LYS A 20 0.51 2.59 -6.29
CA LYS A 20 1.15 3.87 -6.62
C LYS A 20 1.13 4.08 -8.13
N TYR A 21 0.71 5.27 -8.57
CA TYR A 21 0.61 5.57 -10.00
C TYR A 21 1.95 5.73 -10.72
N GLY A 22 3.06 5.91 -9.98
CA GLY A 22 4.39 6.05 -10.57
C GLY A 22 4.43 7.10 -11.68
N GLU A 23 4.91 6.71 -12.85
CA GLU A 23 5.02 7.58 -14.03
C GLU A 23 3.69 8.15 -14.51
N LEU A 24 2.57 7.45 -14.27
CA LEU A 24 1.26 7.94 -14.68
C LEU A 24 0.92 9.27 -13.99
N SER A 25 1.49 9.52 -12.80
CA SER A 25 1.30 10.77 -12.05
C SER A 25 1.96 11.98 -12.74
N THR A 26 2.96 11.79 -13.58
CA THR A 26 3.73 12.85 -14.25
C THR A 26 3.15 13.28 -15.61
N LYS A 27 2.11 12.59 -16.12
CA LYS A 27 1.51 12.80 -17.44
C LYS A 27 0.62 14.06 -17.56
N LYS A 28 0.88 15.09 -16.76
CA LYS A 28 0.22 16.42 -16.77
C LYS A 28 -1.24 16.38 -17.28
N ALA A 29 -1.50 16.83 -18.51
CA ALA A 29 -2.85 16.94 -19.08
C ALA A 29 -3.58 15.59 -19.24
N ASN A 30 -2.87 14.52 -19.55
CA ASN A 30 -3.45 13.19 -19.78
C ASN A 30 -3.52 12.30 -18.54
N ARG A 31 -3.09 12.80 -17.39
CA ARG A 31 -3.03 12.03 -16.14
C ARG A 31 -4.36 11.37 -15.79
N ASN A 32 -5.45 12.13 -15.82
CA ASN A 32 -6.77 11.63 -15.46
C ASN A 32 -7.23 10.51 -16.40
N PHE A 33 -6.92 10.62 -17.68
CA PHE A 33 -7.21 9.58 -18.67
C PHE A 33 -6.48 8.28 -18.32
N PHE A 34 -5.17 8.33 -18.06
CA PHE A 34 -4.38 7.15 -17.69
C PHE A 34 -4.85 6.52 -16.39
N ILE A 35 -5.10 7.32 -15.35
CA ILE A 35 -5.57 6.82 -14.06
C ILE A 35 -6.97 6.22 -14.16
N ASN A 36 -7.89 6.84 -14.91
CA ASN A 36 -9.23 6.32 -15.12
C ASN A 36 -9.21 5.00 -15.91
N THR A 37 -8.37 4.91 -16.94
CA THR A 37 -8.19 3.67 -17.70
C THR A 37 -7.63 2.56 -16.81
N LEU A 38 -6.59 2.85 -16.01
CA LEU A 38 -6.05 1.89 -15.06
C LEU A 38 -7.12 1.43 -14.04
N TYR A 39 -7.88 2.37 -13.48
CA TYR A 39 -8.95 2.06 -12.54
C TYR A 39 -9.98 1.09 -13.16
N ASN A 40 -10.42 1.36 -14.40
CA ASN A 40 -11.38 0.51 -15.11
C ASN A 40 -10.78 -0.88 -15.39
N ASN A 41 -9.51 -0.95 -15.77
CA ASN A 41 -8.83 -2.22 -16.01
C ASN A 41 -8.76 -3.05 -14.73
N VAL A 42 -8.39 -2.44 -13.59
CA VAL A 42 -8.36 -3.11 -12.29
C VAL A 42 -9.77 -3.58 -11.89
N LYS A 43 -10.77 -2.71 -11.99
CA LYS A 43 -12.16 -3.04 -11.66
C LYS A 43 -12.69 -4.21 -12.49
N ASN A 44 -12.44 -4.21 -13.79
CA ASN A 44 -12.88 -5.29 -14.69
C ASN A 44 -12.17 -6.61 -14.37
N LYS A 45 -10.87 -6.59 -14.11
CA LYS A 45 -10.10 -7.79 -13.79
C LYS A 45 -10.46 -8.40 -12.43
N LEU A 46 -10.85 -7.57 -11.47
CA LEU A 46 -11.25 -7.98 -10.13
C LEU A 46 -12.77 -8.14 -9.96
N SER A 47 -13.56 -8.09 -11.03
CA SER A 47 -15.02 -8.13 -10.97
C SER A 47 -15.62 -9.40 -10.33
N LYS A 48 -14.84 -10.48 -10.25
CA LYS A 48 -15.24 -11.76 -9.62
C LYS A 48 -15.06 -11.79 -8.11
N TYR A 49 -14.32 -10.81 -7.55
CA TYR A 49 -13.98 -10.74 -6.14
C TYR A 49 -14.82 -9.67 -5.45
N ASN A 50 -15.05 -9.88 -4.15
CA ASN A 50 -15.76 -8.89 -3.35
C ASN A 50 -14.80 -7.79 -2.87
N VAL A 51 -14.40 -6.93 -3.80
CA VAL A 51 -13.46 -5.83 -3.54
C VAL A 51 -14.14 -4.47 -3.66
N LYS A 52 -13.73 -3.55 -2.82
CA LYS A 52 -14.09 -2.14 -2.95
C LYS A 52 -12.88 -1.35 -3.43
N ILE A 53 -13.01 -0.73 -4.60
CA ILE A 53 -11.91 0.00 -5.23
C ILE A 53 -12.21 1.49 -5.16
N SER A 54 -11.30 2.24 -4.56
CA SER A 54 -11.33 3.70 -4.51
C SER A 54 -10.03 4.28 -5.04
N LYS A 55 -10.04 5.57 -5.39
CA LYS A 55 -8.85 6.27 -5.85
C LYS A 55 -8.86 7.71 -5.42
N ASP A 56 -7.68 8.20 -5.12
CA ASP A 56 -7.43 9.62 -4.94
C ASP A 56 -6.42 10.14 -5.98
N ARG A 57 -5.98 11.36 -5.76
CA ARG A 57 -5.01 12.02 -6.63
C ARG A 57 -3.64 11.32 -6.67
N ALA A 58 -3.25 10.56 -5.64
CA ALA A 58 -1.94 9.97 -5.50
C ALA A 58 -1.93 8.45 -5.71
N ARG A 59 -3.06 7.77 -5.44
CA ARG A 59 -3.12 6.32 -5.31
C ARG A 59 -4.49 5.73 -5.63
N MET A 60 -4.48 4.42 -5.85
CA MET A 60 -5.67 3.58 -5.85
C MET A 60 -5.61 2.63 -4.66
N TYR A 61 -6.75 2.39 -4.04
CA TYR A 61 -6.93 1.54 -2.88
C TYR A 61 -7.86 0.41 -3.25
N ILE A 62 -7.51 -0.81 -2.83
CA ILE A 62 -8.35 -1.98 -3.01
C ILE A 62 -8.55 -2.60 -1.63
N GLU A 63 -9.76 -2.48 -1.09
CA GLU A 63 -10.20 -3.21 0.09
C GLU A 63 -10.60 -4.61 -0.37
N PHE A 64 -10.19 -5.64 0.36
CA PHE A 64 -10.34 -7.03 -0.04
C PHE A 64 -10.57 -7.93 1.19
N LYS A 65 -11.04 -9.15 0.96
CA LYS A 65 -11.06 -10.19 1.99
C LYS A 65 -9.73 -10.92 2.03
N ASP A 66 -9.19 -11.16 3.22
CA ASP A 66 -7.88 -11.80 3.42
C ASP A 66 -7.75 -13.15 2.70
N SER A 67 -8.83 -13.92 2.63
CA SER A 67 -8.88 -15.19 1.91
C SER A 67 -8.66 -15.07 0.40
N GLU A 68 -8.89 -13.90 -0.18
CA GLU A 68 -8.77 -13.63 -1.62
C GLU A 68 -7.43 -12.96 -2.01
N LEU A 69 -6.58 -12.60 -1.02
CA LEU A 69 -5.38 -11.80 -1.24
C LEU A 69 -4.43 -12.39 -2.29
N GLU A 70 -4.11 -13.67 -2.18
CA GLU A 70 -3.12 -14.28 -3.09
C GLU A 70 -3.62 -14.35 -4.53
N ASP A 71 -4.91 -14.56 -4.75
CA ASP A 71 -5.48 -14.55 -6.09
C ASP A 71 -5.59 -13.14 -6.66
N ILE A 72 -5.95 -12.16 -5.83
CA ILE A 72 -5.95 -10.74 -6.20
C ILE A 72 -4.54 -10.31 -6.59
N LYS A 73 -3.50 -10.68 -5.84
CA LYS A 73 -2.10 -10.37 -6.17
C LYS A 73 -1.71 -10.93 -7.55
N LYS A 74 -1.99 -12.21 -7.82
CA LYS A 74 -1.71 -12.84 -9.14
C LYS A 74 -2.36 -12.09 -10.30
N ILE A 75 -3.52 -11.47 -10.06
CA ILE A 75 -4.20 -10.67 -11.07
C ILE A 75 -3.55 -9.30 -11.21
N ILE A 76 -3.27 -8.62 -10.08
CA ILE A 76 -2.67 -7.28 -10.04
C ILE A 76 -1.28 -7.30 -10.71
N ASP A 77 -0.48 -8.33 -10.46
CA ASP A 77 0.86 -8.50 -11.06
C ASP A 77 0.85 -8.50 -12.59
N LYS A 78 -0.28 -8.86 -13.22
CA LYS A 78 -0.46 -8.93 -14.68
C LYS A 78 -1.15 -7.72 -15.29
N ILE A 79 -1.50 -6.69 -14.49
CA ILE A 79 -2.18 -5.51 -14.99
C ILE A 79 -1.15 -4.47 -15.45
N PHE A 80 -1.10 -4.19 -16.74
CA PHE A 80 -0.26 -3.12 -17.27
C PHE A 80 -0.69 -1.75 -16.73
N GLY A 81 0.30 -0.93 -16.38
CA GLY A 81 0.12 0.37 -15.73
C GLY A 81 0.34 0.33 -14.22
N ILE A 82 0.41 -0.85 -13.60
CA ILE A 82 0.79 -1.01 -12.21
C ILE A 82 2.30 -1.27 -12.13
N HIS A 83 3.06 -0.28 -11.65
CA HIS A 83 4.49 -0.42 -11.44
C HIS A 83 4.82 -1.02 -10.08
N MET A 84 4.13 -0.53 -9.05
CA MET A 84 4.37 -0.95 -7.67
C MET A 84 3.09 -0.85 -6.85
N TYR A 85 2.92 -1.82 -5.97
CA TYR A 85 1.85 -1.80 -4.97
C TYR A 85 2.34 -2.33 -3.62
N HIS A 86 1.59 -2.04 -2.57
CA HIS A 86 1.89 -2.47 -1.21
C HIS A 86 0.64 -3.07 -0.59
N ILE A 87 0.82 -4.06 0.27
CA ILE A 87 -0.22 -4.53 1.17
C ILE A 87 0.02 -3.79 2.48
N ALA A 88 -0.88 -2.89 2.81
CA ALA A 88 -0.73 -2.00 3.95
C ALA A 88 -1.80 -2.28 5.01
N TYR A 89 -1.41 -2.16 6.25
CA TYR A 89 -2.32 -2.12 7.39
C TYR A 89 -2.83 -0.70 7.58
N ILE A 90 -4.12 -0.57 7.83
CA ILE A 90 -4.79 0.71 8.09
C ILE A 90 -4.87 0.90 9.60
N VAL A 91 -4.52 2.09 10.08
CA VAL A 91 -4.66 2.49 11.47
C VAL A 91 -5.13 3.93 11.58
N ASP A 92 -5.69 4.29 12.70
CA ASP A 92 -6.01 5.69 12.99
C ASP A 92 -4.74 6.55 13.04
N THR A 93 -4.86 7.82 12.63
CA THR A 93 -3.71 8.71 12.55
C THR A 93 -3.40 9.31 13.92
N ASN A 94 -2.88 8.46 14.81
CA ASN A 94 -2.25 8.87 16.06
C ASN A 94 -0.98 8.04 16.32
N SER A 95 -0.08 8.56 17.15
CA SER A 95 1.23 7.95 17.38
C SER A 95 1.13 6.57 18.05
N ASP A 96 0.22 6.42 19.01
CA ASP A 96 0.11 5.20 19.81
C ASP A 96 -0.45 4.04 18.98
N ASP A 97 -1.48 4.29 18.17
CA ASP A 97 -2.07 3.25 17.31
C ASP A 97 -1.08 2.80 16.22
N ILE A 98 -0.32 3.74 15.63
CA ILE A 98 0.73 3.41 14.67
C ILE A 98 1.82 2.56 15.35
N CYS A 99 2.28 2.94 16.54
CA CYS A 99 3.29 2.19 17.29
C CYS A 99 2.79 0.79 17.66
N ASN A 100 1.58 0.69 18.21
CA ASN A 100 1.00 -0.59 18.65
C ASN A 100 0.78 -1.53 17.47
N LYS A 101 0.21 -1.04 16.35
CA LYS A 101 0.01 -1.86 15.16
C LYS A 101 1.33 -2.28 14.52
N THR A 102 2.33 -1.41 14.49
CA THR A 102 3.67 -1.79 14.04
C THR A 102 4.24 -2.94 14.86
N MET A 103 4.10 -2.89 16.18
CA MET A 103 4.55 -3.97 17.05
C MET A 103 3.78 -5.28 16.83
N GLU A 104 2.47 -5.21 16.63
CA GLU A 104 1.64 -6.38 16.31
C GLU A 104 2.14 -7.07 15.03
N ILE A 105 2.43 -6.29 13.99
CA ILE A 105 2.95 -6.78 12.72
C ILE A 105 4.33 -7.42 12.89
N LEU A 106 5.24 -6.75 13.61
CA LEU A 106 6.62 -7.18 13.74
C LEU A 106 6.80 -8.38 14.68
N LYS A 107 5.92 -8.60 15.64
CA LYS A 107 5.99 -9.75 16.58
C LYS A 107 6.00 -11.11 15.89
N ASN A 108 5.43 -11.22 14.70
CA ASN A 108 5.32 -12.46 13.95
C ASN A 108 6.42 -12.64 12.89
N ILE A 109 7.43 -11.77 12.90
CA ILE A 109 8.50 -11.75 11.91
C ILE A 109 9.85 -11.87 12.62
N ASN A 110 10.69 -12.79 12.17
CA ASN A 110 12.08 -12.86 12.64
C ASN A 110 12.96 -11.97 11.77
N PHE A 111 13.69 -11.06 12.39
CA PHE A 111 14.64 -10.17 11.73
C PHE A 111 15.72 -9.71 12.70
N SER A 112 16.87 -9.34 12.17
CA SER A 112 18.00 -8.81 12.95
C SER A 112 18.19 -7.32 12.73
N THR A 113 17.84 -6.83 11.54
CA THR A 113 18.02 -5.41 11.21
C THR A 113 16.77 -4.81 10.60
N PHE A 114 16.54 -3.54 10.90
CA PHE A 114 15.39 -2.81 10.37
C PHE A 114 15.69 -1.33 10.16
N LYS A 115 14.84 -0.70 9.34
CA LYS A 115 14.78 0.75 9.16
C LYS A 115 13.32 1.20 9.20
N VAL A 116 13.09 2.39 9.73
CA VAL A 116 11.78 3.04 9.67
C VAL A 116 11.84 4.21 8.70
N GLU A 117 10.91 4.26 7.77
CA GLU A 117 10.73 5.39 6.85
C GLU A 117 9.30 5.93 6.96
N THR A 118 9.16 7.18 7.36
CA THR A 118 7.87 7.84 7.47
C THR A 118 7.68 8.84 6.34
N LYS A 119 6.50 8.81 5.70
CA LYS A 119 6.03 9.84 4.78
C LYS A 119 4.80 10.51 5.38
N ARG A 120 4.88 11.82 5.61
CA ARG A 120 3.81 12.60 6.21
C ARG A 120 3.22 13.57 5.20
N SER A 121 1.94 13.39 4.85
CA SER A 121 1.15 14.35 4.09
C SER A 121 0.22 15.18 4.99
N TYR A 122 -0.15 14.68 6.16
CA TYR A 122 -0.97 15.37 7.16
C TYR A 122 -0.09 16.23 8.06
N LYS A 123 -0.06 17.53 7.78
CA LYS A 123 0.84 18.50 8.47
C LYS A 123 0.46 18.76 9.93
N SER A 124 -0.79 18.54 10.31
CA SER A 124 -1.26 18.69 11.70
C SER A 124 -0.84 17.54 12.63
N PHE A 125 -0.22 16.48 12.09
CA PHE A 125 0.36 15.43 12.94
C PHE A 125 1.53 16.01 13.75
N PRO A 126 1.63 15.72 15.06
CA PRO A 126 2.52 16.45 15.99
C PRO A 126 4.00 16.39 15.62
N GLN A 127 4.48 15.29 15.05
CA GLN A 127 5.87 15.05 14.71
C GLN A 127 6.11 15.17 13.20
N ASP A 128 7.28 15.61 12.81
CA ASP A 128 7.69 15.53 11.41
C ASP A 128 8.07 14.09 11.01
N SER A 129 8.33 13.86 9.72
CA SER A 129 8.60 12.51 9.21
C SER A 129 9.87 11.90 9.82
N MET A 130 10.90 12.70 10.06
CA MET A 130 12.17 12.23 10.61
C MET A 130 12.05 11.97 12.10
N GLU A 131 11.41 12.87 12.83
CA GLU A 131 11.14 12.74 14.25
C GLU A 131 10.30 11.49 14.55
N PHE A 132 9.23 11.29 13.77
CA PHE A 132 8.39 10.11 13.96
C PHE A 132 9.13 8.81 13.61
N SER A 133 9.95 8.80 12.54
CA SER A 133 10.78 7.63 12.22
C SER A 133 11.74 7.28 13.36
N LYS A 134 12.35 8.28 14.01
CA LYS A 134 13.23 8.06 15.17
C LYS A 134 12.46 7.56 16.38
N SER A 135 11.31 8.16 16.68
CA SER A 135 10.44 7.77 17.80
C SER A 135 9.96 6.32 17.66
N LEU A 136 9.45 5.96 16.47
CA LEU A 136 8.98 4.60 16.18
C LEU A 136 10.16 3.60 16.20
N GLY A 137 11.31 3.97 15.63
CA GLY A 137 12.52 3.15 15.71
C GLY A 137 12.97 2.89 17.14
N GLY A 138 12.98 3.91 18.00
CA GLY A 138 13.26 3.78 19.43
C GLY A 138 12.23 2.91 20.17
N PHE A 139 10.96 3.01 19.79
CA PHE A 139 9.90 2.18 20.34
C PHE A 139 10.09 0.69 19.97
N ILE A 140 10.46 0.39 18.72
CA ILE A 140 10.77 -0.97 18.27
C ILE A 140 11.97 -1.55 19.06
N LEU A 141 13.06 -0.78 19.20
CA LEU A 141 14.26 -1.21 19.94
C LEU A 141 13.99 -1.52 21.42
N LYS A 142 13.05 -0.80 22.04
CA LYS A 142 12.66 -1.05 23.43
C LYS A 142 11.87 -2.35 23.61
N ASN A 143 11.07 -2.73 22.61
CA ASN A 143 10.09 -3.80 22.72
C ASN A 143 10.51 -5.11 22.05
N ILE A 144 11.47 -5.07 21.11
CA ILE A 144 12.02 -6.26 20.45
C ILE A 144 13.50 -6.38 20.79
N LYS A 145 13.86 -7.54 21.36
CA LYS A 145 15.26 -7.83 21.71
C LYS A 145 16.05 -8.31 20.49
N ASN A 146 17.36 -8.08 20.53
CA ASN A 146 18.32 -8.57 19.51
C ASN A 146 18.11 -8.02 18.09
N VAL A 147 17.51 -6.82 17.96
CA VAL A 147 17.38 -6.12 16.68
C VAL A 147 18.22 -4.84 16.67
N LYS A 148 18.66 -4.43 15.49
CA LYS A 148 19.47 -3.22 15.28
C LYS A 148 18.88 -2.38 14.15
N VAL A 149 19.13 -1.08 14.18
CA VAL A 149 18.82 -0.19 13.05
C VAL A 149 19.93 -0.30 12.03
N ASP A 150 19.57 -0.59 10.78
CA ASP A 150 20.47 -0.49 9.62
C ASP A 150 19.81 0.41 8.57
N VAL A 151 20.43 1.55 8.32
CA VAL A 151 19.89 2.55 7.38
C VAL A 151 20.21 2.27 5.92
N HIS A 152 21.18 1.37 5.65
CA HIS A 152 21.66 1.08 4.32
C HIS A 152 21.10 -0.22 3.76
N ASN A 153 21.18 -1.31 4.53
CA ASN A 153 20.76 -2.65 4.10
C ASN A 153 19.88 -3.33 5.16
N PRO A 154 18.70 -2.76 5.53
CA PRO A 154 17.82 -3.37 6.50
C PRO A 154 17.17 -4.64 5.95
N GLU A 155 17.07 -5.68 6.77
CA GLU A 155 16.26 -6.86 6.46
C GLU A 155 14.77 -6.50 6.35
N ILE A 156 14.30 -5.58 7.21
CA ILE A 156 12.94 -5.07 7.18
C ILE A 156 12.93 -3.55 7.06
N LEU A 157 12.19 -3.07 6.06
CA LEU A 157 11.88 -1.66 5.90
C LEU A 157 10.44 -1.40 6.34
N VAL A 158 10.28 -0.83 7.54
CA VAL A 158 8.98 -0.40 8.05
C VAL A 158 8.63 0.94 7.42
N GLN A 159 7.66 0.95 6.54
CA GLN A 159 7.19 2.16 5.89
C GLN A 159 5.87 2.61 6.51
N VAL A 160 5.81 3.87 6.95
CA VAL A 160 4.63 4.49 7.54
C VAL A 160 4.22 5.69 6.70
N GLU A 161 2.97 5.73 6.30
CA GLU A 161 2.40 6.89 5.62
C GLU A 161 1.32 7.53 6.46
N ILE A 162 1.62 8.71 6.97
CA ILE A 162 0.72 9.50 7.82
C ILE A 162 -0.13 10.41 6.95
N ARG A 163 -1.44 10.18 6.95
CA ARG A 163 -2.43 10.95 6.22
C ARG A 163 -3.53 11.43 7.15
N GLU A 164 -4.34 12.35 6.69
CA GLU A 164 -5.54 12.78 7.39
C GLU A 164 -6.53 11.61 7.47
N GLY A 165 -7.04 11.35 8.67
CA GLY A 165 -7.98 10.25 8.95
C GLY A 165 -7.30 8.92 9.23
N HIS A 166 -6.56 8.37 8.29
CA HIS A 166 -5.92 7.06 8.43
C HIS A 166 -4.45 7.08 8.05
N SER A 167 -3.65 6.30 8.75
CA SER A 167 -2.25 6.01 8.44
C SER A 167 -2.10 4.59 7.91
N TYR A 168 -1.05 4.37 7.14
CA TYR A 168 -0.79 3.08 6.48
C TYR A 168 0.60 2.59 6.86
N ILE A 169 0.68 1.31 7.28
CA ILE A 169 1.93 0.64 7.65
C ILE A 169 2.14 -0.53 6.70
N TYR A 170 3.29 -0.61 6.07
CA TYR A 170 3.63 -1.73 5.19
C TYR A 170 5.14 -2.02 5.22
N LEU A 171 5.49 -3.28 5.01
CA LEU A 171 6.86 -3.77 5.07
C LEU A 171 7.41 -4.11 3.68
N ASN A 172 6.54 -4.52 2.76
CA ASN A 172 6.93 -5.06 1.47
C ASN A 172 6.41 -4.20 0.32
N SER A 173 7.21 -4.16 -0.74
CA SER A 173 6.84 -3.56 -2.03
C SER A 173 6.77 -4.68 -3.07
N TYR A 174 5.68 -4.72 -3.82
CA TYR A 174 5.47 -5.67 -4.89
C TYR A 174 5.52 -4.94 -6.22
N HIS A 175 6.12 -5.58 -7.22
CA HIS A 175 6.19 -5.04 -8.57
C HIS A 175 5.08 -5.64 -9.44
N GLY A 176 4.38 -4.80 -10.17
CA GLY A 176 3.40 -5.22 -11.17
C GLY A 176 4.03 -5.27 -12.57
N ALA A 177 3.18 -5.44 -13.59
CA ALA A 177 3.61 -5.55 -14.99
C ALA A 177 4.27 -4.27 -15.56
N GLY A 178 4.10 -3.13 -14.90
CA GLY A 178 4.62 -1.84 -15.38
C GLY A 178 3.95 -1.35 -16.67
N GLY A 179 4.65 -0.50 -17.38
CA GLY A 179 4.18 0.05 -18.68
C GLY A 179 2.96 0.96 -18.55
N TYR A 180 2.19 1.07 -19.65
CA TYR A 180 0.98 1.88 -19.70
C TYR A 180 -0.28 1.02 -19.59
N PRO A 181 -1.37 1.53 -19.00
CA PRO A 181 -2.64 0.83 -18.95
C PRO A 181 -3.14 0.47 -20.35
N VAL A 182 -3.61 -0.76 -20.51
CA VAL A 182 -4.20 -1.22 -21.79
C VAL A 182 -5.35 -0.30 -22.18
N GLY A 183 -5.38 0.11 -23.46
CA GLY A 183 -6.36 1.05 -23.98
C GLY A 183 -5.91 2.52 -23.97
N THR A 184 -4.70 2.83 -23.50
CA THR A 184 -4.14 4.20 -23.52
C THR A 184 -3.26 4.49 -24.72
N GLN A 185 -2.90 3.47 -25.50
CA GLN A 185 -2.10 3.57 -26.73
C GLN A 185 -2.95 3.20 -27.95
N PRO A 186 -2.62 3.74 -29.13
CA PRO A 186 -3.29 3.34 -30.36
C PRO A 186 -3.06 1.85 -30.67
N LYS A 187 -3.98 1.26 -31.42
CA LYS A 187 -3.84 -0.12 -31.89
C LYS A 187 -2.70 -0.21 -32.92
N GLY A 188 -1.79 -1.15 -32.72
CA GLY A 188 -0.77 -1.52 -33.67
C GLY A 188 -1.17 -2.78 -34.45
N MET A 189 -0.73 -2.89 -35.70
CA MET A 189 -0.85 -4.12 -36.49
C MET A 189 0.56 -4.72 -36.62
N LEU A 190 0.72 -5.97 -36.20
CA LEU A 190 1.94 -6.72 -36.42
C LEU A 190 1.75 -7.63 -37.62
N MET A 191 2.56 -7.44 -38.64
CA MET A 191 2.65 -8.38 -39.77
C MET A 191 3.75 -9.39 -39.46
N LEU A 192 3.39 -10.66 -39.44
CA LEU A 192 4.34 -11.76 -39.34
C LEU A 192 4.57 -12.30 -40.75
N SER A 193 5.81 -12.19 -41.24
CA SER A 193 6.25 -12.92 -42.44
C SER A 193 6.70 -14.32 -42.02
N GLY A 194 6.14 -15.35 -42.63
CA GLY A 194 6.56 -16.74 -42.42
C GLY A 194 7.92 -17.02 -43.09
#